data_c5af8574a4474d9b004f20d2bfac2d66
#
_entry.id   c5af8574a4474d9b004f20d2bfac2d66
#
_cell.length_a   1.000
_cell.length_b   1.000
_cell.length_c   1.000
_cell.angle_alpha   90.00
_cell.angle_beta   90.00
_cell.angle_gamma   90.00
#
_symmetry.space_group_name_H-M   'P 1'
#
loop_
_entity.id
_entity.type
_entity.pdbx_description
1 polymer ?
#
loop_
_entity_poly.entity_id
_entity_poly.type
_entity_poly.pdbx_seq_one_letter_code
_entity_poly.pdbx_strand_id
1 'polypeptide(L)'
;MRLKFLHLHLHGLIRANNLELGRDADTGGQTQYVLELVKSLANTSDVDQVDLVTRLINEPKIDDEYSQEEEFVEPGARILRFKFGPNKYLRKELLWPYLDHLTEKLISYYKKNKKPNFIHAHYADAGYVGVKLSKSLNIPFIFTGHSLGREKQRKLLDTGLKNHQIEKLYSITKRIDAEEKALKSADIIVTSTQQESVYQYSQYYSFSPNKAQVIPPGVDHKKFHHIHSTTETAEIDNMMKPFLKDSTKPPLLTISRAVRRKNIPSLIEAYGRSEKLKRKTN
;
A
#
# COMPACT_ATOMS: atom_id res chain seq x y z
N MET A 1 -0.20 -20.87 21.41
CA MET A 1 0.83 -19.81 21.34
C MET A 1 0.29 -18.73 20.41
N ARG A 2 0.14 -17.50 20.89
CA ARG A 2 -0.34 -16.39 20.04
C ARG A 2 0.77 -15.89 19.13
N LEU A 3 0.42 -15.51 17.90
CA LEU A 3 1.34 -15.14 16.84
C LEU A 3 1.72 -13.66 16.90
N LYS A 4 2.95 -13.34 16.54
CA LYS A 4 3.43 -11.98 16.33
C LYS A 4 3.79 -11.77 14.86
N PHE A 5 3.24 -10.73 14.22
CA PHE A 5 3.52 -10.36 12.84
C PHE A 5 4.39 -9.10 12.78
N LEU A 6 5.28 -9.07 11.80
CA LEU A 6 6.00 -7.88 11.40
C LEU A 6 5.61 -7.52 9.97
N HIS A 7 4.98 -6.39 9.78
CA HIS A 7 4.72 -5.81 8.48
C HIS A 7 5.77 -4.76 8.14
N LEU A 8 6.29 -4.80 6.91
CA LEU A 8 7.22 -3.79 6.38
C LEU A 8 6.52 -2.97 5.29
N HIS A 9 6.38 -1.67 5.52
CA HIS A 9 5.84 -0.70 4.56
C HIS A 9 6.64 0.59 4.65
N LEU A 10 7.60 0.81 3.72
CA LEU A 10 8.71 1.74 3.92
C LEU A 10 8.54 3.10 3.25
N HIS A 11 7.65 3.21 2.26
CA HIS A 11 7.40 4.45 1.53
C HIS A 11 6.00 4.99 1.74
N GLY A 12 5.79 6.26 1.42
CA GLY A 12 4.55 6.97 1.73
C GLY A 12 4.45 7.38 3.19
N LEU A 13 3.40 8.11 3.50
CA LEU A 13 3.09 8.60 4.84
C LEU A 13 2.02 7.68 5.45
N ILE A 14 2.40 6.93 6.50
CA ILE A 14 1.46 6.06 7.21
C ILE A 14 1.39 6.44 8.69
N ARG A 15 0.16 6.59 9.18
CA ARG A 15 -0.19 6.84 10.57
C ARG A 15 -1.49 6.10 10.91
N ALA A 16 -1.79 5.95 12.19
CA ALA A 16 -2.92 5.14 12.68
C ALA A 16 -4.29 5.69 12.25
N ASN A 17 -4.42 7.01 12.19
CA ASN A 17 -5.67 7.70 11.88
C ASN A 17 -5.46 8.79 10.83
N ASN A 18 -6.54 9.21 10.17
CA ASN A 18 -6.56 10.35 9.24
C ASN A 18 -5.46 10.28 8.17
N LEU A 19 -5.34 9.13 7.49
CA LEU A 19 -4.38 8.97 6.41
C LEU A 19 -4.54 10.07 5.34
N GLU A 20 -3.44 10.69 4.96
CA GLU A 20 -3.41 11.76 3.95
C GLU A 20 -3.38 11.17 2.52
N LEU A 21 -4.36 10.34 2.19
CA LEU A 21 -4.42 9.63 0.90
C LEU A 21 -4.41 10.60 -0.28
N GLY A 22 -3.45 10.42 -1.17
CA GLY A 22 -3.32 11.26 -2.37
C GLY A 22 -2.47 12.51 -2.18
N ARG A 23 -1.94 12.79 -1.00
CA ARG A 23 -1.01 13.91 -0.74
C ARG A 23 0.20 13.86 -1.67
N ASP A 24 0.70 12.67 -1.93
CA ASP A 24 1.81 12.42 -2.85
C ASP A 24 1.58 11.12 -3.65
N ALA A 25 2.53 10.79 -4.54
CA ALA A 25 2.44 9.62 -5.40
C ALA A 25 2.54 8.27 -4.65
N ASP A 26 3.11 8.28 -3.45
CA ASP A 26 3.40 7.09 -2.66
C ASP A 26 2.36 6.85 -1.55
N THR A 27 1.70 7.92 -1.07
CA THR A 27 0.65 7.83 -0.05
C THR A 27 -0.72 7.57 -0.71
N GLY A 28 -1.12 6.33 -0.77
CA GLY A 28 -2.33 5.93 -1.51
C GLY A 28 -2.95 4.61 -1.05
N GLY A 29 -3.61 3.91 -1.96
CA GLY A 29 -4.35 2.68 -1.65
C GLY A 29 -3.53 1.58 -0.98
N GLN A 30 -2.24 1.47 -1.27
CA GLN A 30 -1.36 0.53 -0.57
C GLN A 30 -1.23 0.87 0.92
N THR A 31 -1.06 2.16 1.25
CA THR A 31 -0.97 2.63 2.64
C THR A 31 -2.24 2.28 3.42
N GLN A 32 -3.42 2.56 2.83
CA GLN A 32 -4.70 2.17 3.41
C GLN A 32 -4.82 0.65 3.60
N TYR A 33 -4.49 -0.11 2.55
CA TYR A 33 -4.54 -1.58 2.59
C TYR A 33 -3.69 -2.15 3.72
N VAL A 34 -2.44 -1.68 3.87
CA VAL A 34 -1.52 -2.19 4.89
C VAL A 34 -2.03 -1.84 6.30
N LEU A 35 -2.51 -0.62 6.51
CA LEU A 35 -3.05 -0.22 7.80
C LEU A 35 -4.28 -1.04 8.20
N GLU A 36 -5.22 -1.23 7.28
CA GLU A 36 -6.43 -2.03 7.54
C GLU A 36 -6.09 -3.52 7.77
N LEU A 37 -5.11 -4.06 7.05
CA LEU A 37 -4.63 -5.42 7.28
C LEU A 37 -4.02 -5.58 8.68
N VAL A 38 -3.21 -4.61 9.12
CA VAL A 38 -2.60 -4.60 10.47
C VAL A 38 -3.69 -4.57 11.55
N LYS A 39 -4.70 -3.70 11.40
CA LYS A 39 -5.86 -3.63 12.30
C LYS A 39 -6.63 -4.95 12.33
N SER A 40 -6.94 -5.50 11.16
CA SER A 40 -7.69 -6.76 11.07
C SER A 40 -6.96 -7.93 11.70
N LEU A 41 -5.65 -8.04 11.50
CA LEU A 41 -4.83 -9.08 12.12
C LEU A 41 -4.78 -8.95 13.65
N ALA A 42 -4.63 -7.73 14.17
CA ALA A 42 -4.62 -7.49 15.62
C ALA A 42 -5.93 -7.90 16.30
N ASN A 43 -7.05 -7.83 15.58
CA ASN A 43 -8.37 -8.26 16.05
C ASN A 43 -8.62 -9.78 15.92
N THR A 44 -7.62 -10.55 15.46
CA THR A 44 -7.73 -12.01 15.34
C THR A 44 -7.30 -12.68 16.65
N SER A 45 -8.07 -13.65 17.15
CA SER A 45 -7.85 -14.31 18.45
C SER A 45 -6.47 -14.95 18.60
N ASP A 46 -5.91 -15.44 17.51
CA ASP A 46 -4.61 -16.12 17.48
C ASP A 46 -3.41 -15.19 17.37
N VAL A 47 -3.65 -13.88 17.21
CA VAL A 47 -2.62 -12.85 17.09
C VAL A 47 -2.43 -12.14 18.43
N ASP A 48 -1.16 -12.03 18.85
CA ASP A 48 -0.74 -11.33 20.08
C ASP A 48 -0.32 -9.90 19.77
N GLN A 49 0.43 -9.73 18.67
CA GLN A 49 0.97 -8.42 18.30
C GLN A 49 1.24 -8.31 16.80
N VAL A 50 0.97 -7.13 16.27
CA VAL A 50 1.32 -6.73 14.90
C VAL A 50 2.16 -5.45 14.96
N ASP A 51 3.43 -5.57 14.58
CA ASP A 51 4.33 -4.43 14.41
C ASP A 51 4.31 -4.01 12.93
N LEU A 52 3.99 -2.75 12.64
CA LEU A 52 4.12 -2.15 11.31
C LEU A 52 5.34 -1.25 11.28
N VAL A 53 6.37 -1.67 10.57
CA VAL A 53 7.61 -0.90 10.44
C VAL A 53 7.55 0.04 9.25
N THR A 54 7.88 1.30 9.49
CA THR A 54 8.01 2.33 8.47
C THR A 54 9.15 3.30 8.80
N ARG A 55 9.27 4.36 8.00
CA ARG A 55 10.32 5.36 8.14
C ARG A 55 9.90 6.46 9.11
N LEU A 56 10.84 6.86 9.98
CA LEU A 56 10.71 8.08 10.79
C LEU A 56 11.00 9.29 9.90
N ILE A 57 10.08 10.26 9.92
CA ILE A 57 10.17 11.50 9.14
C ILE A 57 9.99 12.66 10.10
N ASN A 58 10.92 13.61 10.05
CA ASN A 58 10.86 14.85 10.81
C ASN A 58 11.17 16.01 9.87
N GLU A 59 10.12 16.64 9.35
CA GLU A 59 10.19 17.72 8.37
C GLU A 59 9.11 18.78 8.69
N PRO A 60 9.40 20.09 8.66
CA PRO A 60 8.47 21.14 9.08
C PRO A 60 7.13 21.20 8.37
N LYS A 61 7.01 20.55 7.20
CA LYS A 61 5.77 20.51 6.40
C LYS A 61 4.97 19.22 6.56
N ILE A 62 5.38 18.36 7.46
CA ILE A 62 4.79 17.06 7.76
C ILE A 62 4.43 17.03 9.23
N ASP A 63 3.27 16.47 9.55
CA ASP A 63 2.76 16.40 10.91
C ASP A 63 3.74 15.67 11.85
N ASP A 64 3.84 16.14 13.09
CA ASP A 64 4.77 15.63 14.10
C ASP A 64 4.56 14.15 14.45
N GLU A 65 3.38 13.61 14.18
CA GLU A 65 3.08 12.18 14.35
C GLU A 65 4.07 11.27 13.60
N TYR A 66 4.56 11.70 12.44
CA TYR A 66 5.53 10.94 11.64
C TYR A 66 6.96 10.95 12.22
N SER A 67 7.20 11.79 13.21
CA SER A 67 8.47 11.86 13.95
C SER A 67 8.47 11.03 15.24
N GLN A 68 7.33 10.45 15.63
CA GLN A 68 7.23 9.57 16.78
C GLN A 68 7.78 8.18 16.44
N GLU A 69 8.67 7.65 17.27
CA GLU A 69 9.28 6.33 17.05
C GLU A 69 8.26 5.18 17.16
N GLU A 70 7.26 5.37 18.03
CA GLU A 70 6.17 4.41 18.21
C GLU A 70 4.82 5.13 18.21
N GLU A 71 3.86 4.57 17.50
CA GLU A 71 2.49 5.06 17.47
C GLU A 71 1.53 3.88 17.69
N PHE A 72 0.61 4.05 18.63
CA PHE A 72 -0.45 3.08 18.89
C PHE A 72 -1.50 3.10 17.76
N VAL A 73 -1.85 1.93 17.25
CA VAL A 73 -2.91 1.79 16.23
C VAL A 73 -4.20 1.31 16.88
N GLU A 74 -4.13 0.20 17.60
CA GLU A 74 -5.19 -0.41 18.40
C GLU A 74 -4.61 -1.54 19.29
N PRO A 75 -5.38 -2.14 20.21
CA PRO A 75 -4.88 -3.20 21.06
C PRO A 75 -4.20 -4.31 20.24
N GLY A 76 -2.93 -4.56 20.52
CA GLY A 76 -2.14 -5.56 19.77
C GLY A 76 -1.52 -5.05 18.47
N ALA A 77 -1.69 -3.78 18.08
CA ALA A 77 -1.08 -3.22 16.88
C ALA A 77 -0.41 -1.87 17.12
N ARG A 78 0.79 -1.70 16.55
CA ARG A 78 1.53 -0.43 16.59
C ARG A 78 2.35 -0.20 15.32
N ILE A 79 2.62 1.08 15.04
CA ILE A 79 3.58 1.51 14.05
C ILE A 79 4.91 1.77 14.77
N LEU A 80 5.98 1.18 14.23
CA LEU A 80 7.36 1.41 14.67
C LEU A 80 8.09 2.18 13.57
N ARG A 81 8.58 3.37 13.88
CA ARG A 81 9.32 4.20 12.93
C ARG A 81 10.82 4.16 13.22
N PHE A 82 11.56 3.79 12.19
CA PHE A 82 13.02 3.75 12.26
C PHE A 82 13.62 4.90 11.44
N LYS A 83 14.61 5.57 12.01
CA LYS A 83 15.40 6.57 11.30
C LYS A 83 16.38 5.87 10.36
N PHE A 84 16.21 6.04 9.05
CA PHE A 84 17.16 5.65 8.02
C PHE A 84 17.12 6.66 6.87
N GLY A 85 18.31 7.08 6.43
CA GLY A 85 18.46 8.21 5.52
C GLY A 85 18.19 9.58 6.19
N PRO A 86 17.96 10.63 5.38
CA PRO A 86 17.70 11.98 5.87
C PRO A 86 16.34 12.09 6.59
N ASN A 87 16.17 13.08 7.43
CA ASN A 87 14.94 13.29 8.21
C ASN A 87 13.72 13.68 7.35
N LYS A 88 13.96 14.28 6.16
CA LYS A 88 12.88 14.72 5.25
C LYS A 88 12.19 13.55 4.55
N TYR A 89 10.97 13.77 4.07
CA TYR A 89 10.27 12.83 3.22
C TYR A 89 11.08 12.48 1.96
N LEU A 90 11.10 11.22 1.60
CA LEU A 90 11.73 10.72 0.36
C LEU A 90 10.74 9.88 -0.42
N ARG A 91 10.67 10.12 -1.72
CA ARG A 91 9.99 9.21 -2.64
C ARG A 91 10.65 7.82 -2.61
N LYS A 92 9.86 6.78 -2.84
CA LYS A 92 10.33 5.38 -2.80
C LYS A 92 11.56 5.10 -3.67
N GLU A 93 11.66 5.77 -4.82
CA GLU A 93 12.81 5.61 -5.73
C GLU A 93 14.14 6.06 -5.11
N LEU A 94 14.09 6.87 -4.06
CA LEU A 94 15.26 7.43 -3.36
C LEU A 94 15.61 6.67 -2.07
N LEU A 95 14.85 5.64 -1.70
CA LEU A 95 15.09 4.89 -0.46
C LEU A 95 16.23 3.87 -0.57
N TRP A 96 16.51 3.37 -1.76
CA TRP A 96 17.45 2.28 -2.01
C TRP A 96 18.80 2.38 -1.28
N PRO A 97 19.48 3.54 -1.22
CA PRO A 97 20.79 3.65 -0.54
C PRO A 97 20.73 3.44 0.98
N TYR A 98 19.55 3.51 1.58
CA TYR A 98 19.36 3.51 3.03
C TYR A 98 18.76 2.20 3.57
N LEU A 99 18.35 1.26 2.69
CA LEU A 99 17.65 0.05 3.09
C LEU A 99 18.53 -0.93 3.86
N ASP A 100 19.83 -0.97 3.59
CA ASP A 100 20.77 -1.80 4.34
C ASP A 100 20.90 -1.32 5.79
N HIS A 101 21.01 -0.01 6.00
CA HIS A 101 21.04 0.58 7.33
C HIS A 101 19.75 0.27 8.14
N LEU A 102 18.57 0.32 7.49
CA LEU A 102 17.33 -0.12 8.13
C LEU A 102 17.39 -1.61 8.50
N THR A 103 17.89 -2.44 7.59
CA THR A 103 18.00 -3.89 7.82
C THR A 103 18.85 -4.19 9.06
N GLU A 104 20.01 -3.56 9.20
CA GLU A 104 20.89 -3.70 10.36
C GLU A 104 20.22 -3.27 11.66
N LYS A 105 19.50 -2.15 11.64
CA LYS A 105 18.72 -1.68 12.79
C LYS A 105 17.64 -2.67 13.22
N LEU A 106 16.89 -3.22 12.26
CA LEU A 106 15.84 -4.20 12.53
C LEU A 106 16.41 -5.51 13.07
N ILE A 107 17.52 -6.00 12.51
CA ILE A 107 18.22 -7.17 13.05
C ILE A 107 18.65 -6.94 14.52
N SER A 108 19.25 -5.78 14.79
CA SER A 108 19.68 -5.41 16.14
C SER A 108 18.49 -5.28 17.09
N TYR A 109 17.38 -4.69 16.63
CA TYR A 109 16.15 -4.52 17.42
C TYR A 109 15.55 -5.89 17.79
N TYR A 110 15.37 -6.80 16.81
CA TYR A 110 14.75 -8.10 17.06
C TYR A 110 15.70 -9.15 17.68
N LYS A 111 16.99 -8.89 17.77
CA LYS A 111 17.91 -9.66 18.63
C LYS A 111 17.70 -9.35 20.11
N LYS A 112 17.26 -8.13 20.45
CA LYS A 112 17.03 -7.66 21.82
C LYS A 112 15.57 -7.75 22.26
N ASN A 113 14.65 -7.89 21.33
CA ASN A 113 13.21 -7.93 21.57
C ASN A 113 12.62 -9.25 21.08
N LYS A 114 11.39 -9.56 21.48
CA LYS A 114 10.66 -10.76 21.04
C LYS A 114 10.55 -10.75 19.52
N LYS A 115 11.10 -11.77 18.88
CA LYS A 115 11.05 -11.93 17.42
C LYS A 115 9.63 -12.15 16.93
N PRO A 116 9.27 -11.65 15.74
CA PRO A 116 8.02 -12.01 15.09
C PRO A 116 8.03 -13.46 14.62
N ASN A 117 6.86 -14.04 14.47
CA ASN A 117 6.69 -15.38 13.88
C ASN A 117 6.72 -15.33 12.35
N PHE A 118 6.28 -14.18 11.76
CA PHE A 118 6.22 -13.96 10.32
C PHE A 118 6.66 -12.54 9.98
N ILE A 119 7.31 -12.39 8.83
CA ILE A 119 7.62 -11.11 8.20
C ILE A 119 6.78 -10.99 6.95
N HIS A 120 5.98 -9.94 6.81
CA HIS A 120 5.21 -9.63 5.61
C HIS A 120 5.67 -8.31 5.02
N ALA A 121 6.30 -8.35 3.86
CA ALA A 121 6.79 -7.16 3.18
C ALA A 121 5.84 -6.73 2.05
N HIS A 122 5.59 -5.43 1.99
CA HIS A 122 4.70 -4.79 1.04
C HIS A 122 5.49 -3.90 0.08
N TYR A 123 5.58 -4.31 -1.20
CA TYR A 123 6.32 -3.68 -2.26
C TYR A 123 7.84 -4.02 -2.28
N ALA A 124 8.54 -3.59 -3.34
CA ALA A 124 9.92 -3.98 -3.63
C ALA A 124 10.96 -3.53 -2.59
N ASP A 125 10.87 -2.30 -2.08
CA ASP A 125 11.77 -1.76 -1.06
C ASP A 125 11.66 -2.52 0.26
N ALA A 126 10.43 -2.79 0.71
CA ALA A 126 10.16 -3.64 1.86
C ALA A 126 10.56 -5.09 1.60
N GLY A 127 10.35 -5.61 0.38
CA GLY A 127 10.79 -6.93 -0.05
C GLY A 127 12.29 -7.12 0.08
N TYR A 128 13.07 -6.11 -0.34
CA TYR A 128 14.53 -6.12 -0.18
C TYR A 128 14.97 -6.28 1.28
N VAL A 129 14.39 -5.50 2.18
CA VAL A 129 14.64 -5.57 3.63
C VAL A 129 14.14 -6.89 4.21
N GLY A 130 12.93 -7.31 3.84
CA GLY A 130 12.29 -8.54 4.31
C GLY A 130 13.10 -9.79 4.02
N VAL A 131 13.67 -9.93 2.82
CA VAL A 131 14.56 -11.05 2.45
C VAL A 131 15.78 -11.14 3.36
N LYS A 132 16.44 -10.02 3.61
CA LYS A 132 17.65 -9.99 4.45
C LYS A 132 17.31 -10.27 5.91
N LEU A 133 16.23 -9.69 6.40
CA LEU A 133 15.77 -9.85 7.78
C LEU A 133 15.32 -11.29 8.05
N SER A 134 14.52 -11.87 7.16
CA SER A 134 14.08 -13.27 7.22
C SER A 134 15.25 -14.24 7.34
N LYS A 135 16.24 -14.09 6.45
CA LYS A 135 17.47 -14.92 6.50
C LYS A 135 18.27 -14.75 7.79
N SER A 136 18.46 -13.50 8.24
CA SER A 136 19.27 -13.21 9.43
C SER A 136 18.64 -13.67 10.73
N LEU A 137 17.31 -13.67 10.81
CA LEU A 137 16.57 -14.04 12.02
C LEU A 137 15.97 -15.45 11.96
N ASN A 138 16.05 -16.11 10.80
CA ASN A 138 15.42 -17.40 10.49
C ASN A 138 13.90 -17.38 10.74
N ILE A 139 13.20 -16.43 10.06
CA ILE A 139 11.76 -16.20 10.21
C ILE A 139 11.09 -16.36 8.84
N PRO A 140 9.95 -17.06 8.73
CA PRO A 140 9.16 -17.18 7.49
C PRO A 140 8.81 -15.82 6.89
N PHE A 141 8.82 -15.77 5.54
CA PHE A 141 8.69 -14.55 4.77
C PHE A 141 7.49 -14.59 3.83
N ILE A 142 6.63 -13.57 3.94
CA ILE A 142 5.47 -13.33 3.09
C ILE A 142 5.72 -12.08 2.25
N PHE A 143 5.39 -12.12 0.97
CA PHE A 143 5.59 -11.00 0.06
C PHE A 143 4.31 -10.62 -0.70
N THR A 144 3.98 -9.32 -0.72
CA THR A 144 2.94 -8.72 -1.56
C THR A 144 3.54 -7.59 -2.39
N GLY A 145 3.53 -7.72 -3.72
CA GLY A 145 4.15 -6.75 -4.63
C GLY A 145 3.35 -5.45 -4.80
N HIS A 146 2.01 -5.47 -4.65
CA HIS A 146 1.04 -4.37 -4.87
C HIS A 146 1.07 -3.74 -6.26
N SER A 147 2.23 -3.58 -6.82
CA SER A 147 2.51 -3.09 -8.17
C SER A 147 3.88 -3.64 -8.54
N LEU A 148 4.02 -4.18 -9.74
CA LEU A 148 5.22 -4.89 -10.14
C LEU A 148 6.05 -4.10 -11.15
N GLY A 149 7.37 -4.19 -11.03
CA GLY A 149 8.35 -3.41 -11.80
C GLY A 149 8.33 -3.75 -13.27
N ARG A 150 8.27 -5.05 -13.63
CA ARG A 150 8.23 -5.49 -15.04
C ARG A 150 7.01 -4.96 -15.77
N GLU A 151 5.83 -5.05 -15.17
CA GLU A 151 4.59 -4.51 -15.74
C GLU A 151 4.63 -2.97 -15.84
N LYS A 152 5.20 -2.29 -14.82
CA LYS A 152 5.41 -0.84 -14.87
C LYS A 152 6.37 -0.46 -16.00
N GLN A 153 7.49 -1.16 -16.15
CA GLN A 153 8.47 -0.91 -17.19
C GLN A 153 7.85 -1.08 -18.59
N ARG A 154 7.14 -2.19 -18.82
CA ARG A 154 6.43 -2.45 -20.08
C ARG A 154 5.48 -1.30 -20.43
N LYS A 155 4.60 -0.91 -19.49
CA LYS A 155 3.65 0.19 -19.72
C LYS A 155 4.33 1.54 -20.01
N LEU A 156 5.46 1.82 -19.38
CA LEU A 156 6.20 3.05 -19.63
C LEU A 156 6.89 3.04 -21.01
N LEU A 157 7.41 1.90 -21.45
CA LEU A 157 7.92 1.72 -22.80
C LEU A 157 6.81 1.91 -23.85
N ASP A 158 5.62 1.37 -23.61
CA ASP A 158 4.44 1.54 -24.47
C ASP A 158 4.02 3.02 -24.61
N THR A 159 4.36 3.87 -23.63
CA THR A 159 4.13 5.33 -23.71
C THR A 159 5.26 6.09 -24.43
N GLY A 160 6.27 5.39 -24.95
CA GLY A 160 7.39 5.97 -25.71
C GLY A 160 8.60 6.39 -24.84
N LEU A 161 8.60 6.12 -23.52
CA LEU A 161 9.78 6.37 -22.70
C LEU A 161 10.88 5.37 -23.00
N LYS A 162 12.12 5.85 -23.04
CA LYS A 162 13.32 5.01 -23.26
C LYS A 162 13.79 4.39 -21.94
N ASN A 163 14.46 3.21 -22.01
CA ASN A 163 14.95 2.50 -20.82
C ASN A 163 15.79 3.37 -19.88
N HIS A 164 16.70 4.20 -20.40
CA HIS A 164 17.52 5.09 -19.56
C HIS A 164 16.71 6.16 -18.82
N GLN A 165 15.61 6.64 -19.41
CA GLN A 165 14.70 7.59 -18.77
C GLN A 165 13.90 6.90 -17.65
N ILE A 166 13.44 5.67 -17.90
CA ILE A 166 12.73 4.85 -16.91
C ILE A 166 13.66 4.54 -15.74
N GLU A 167 14.91 4.16 -16.01
CA GLU A 167 15.90 3.90 -14.97
C GLU A 167 16.15 5.14 -14.10
N LYS A 168 16.40 6.29 -14.73
CA LYS A 168 16.65 7.56 -14.03
C LYS A 168 15.47 7.98 -13.14
N LEU A 169 14.22 7.77 -13.59
CA LEU A 169 13.02 8.21 -12.89
C LEU A 169 12.57 7.24 -11.81
N TYR A 170 12.79 5.93 -11.99
CA TYR A 170 12.13 4.89 -11.19
C TYR A 170 13.08 3.87 -10.58
N SER A 171 14.39 3.95 -10.83
CA SER A 171 15.38 2.93 -10.42
C SER A 171 14.85 1.50 -10.71
N ILE A 172 14.33 1.33 -11.93
CA ILE A 172 13.51 0.17 -12.30
C ILE A 172 14.29 -1.15 -12.22
N THR A 173 15.55 -1.12 -12.54
CA THR A 173 16.45 -2.29 -12.47
C THR A 173 16.60 -2.78 -11.03
N LYS A 174 16.91 -1.88 -10.10
CA LYS A 174 17.00 -2.21 -8.66
C LYS A 174 15.69 -2.75 -8.12
N ARG A 175 14.57 -2.16 -8.56
CA ARG A 175 13.24 -2.58 -8.17
C ARG A 175 12.95 -4.01 -8.62
N ILE A 176 13.16 -4.32 -9.91
CA ILE A 176 12.94 -5.67 -10.47
C ILE A 176 13.84 -6.70 -9.80
N ASP A 177 15.11 -6.37 -9.57
CA ASP A 177 16.04 -7.22 -8.84
C ASP A 177 15.58 -7.56 -7.41
N ALA A 178 15.04 -6.56 -6.70
CA ALA A 178 14.52 -6.75 -5.36
C ALA A 178 13.25 -7.63 -5.38
N GLU A 179 12.38 -7.43 -6.37
CA GLU A 179 11.18 -8.26 -6.56
C GLU A 179 11.57 -9.72 -6.90
N GLU A 180 12.54 -9.96 -7.79
CA GLU A 180 13.06 -11.32 -8.07
C GLU A 180 13.57 -12.00 -6.79
N LYS A 181 14.37 -11.29 -5.99
CA LYS A 181 14.90 -11.83 -4.72
C LYS A 181 13.80 -12.09 -3.70
N ALA A 182 12.78 -11.20 -3.63
CA ALA A 182 11.64 -11.38 -2.74
C ALA A 182 10.81 -12.60 -3.15
N LEU A 183 10.48 -12.75 -4.43
CA LEU A 183 9.72 -13.87 -4.96
C LEU A 183 10.43 -15.21 -4.76
N LYS A 184 11.76 -15.23 -4.98
CA LYS A 184 12.58 -16.42 -4.72
C LYS A 184 12.56 -16.85 -3.26
N SER A 185 12.65 -15.87 -2.36
CA SER A 185 12.83 -16.12 -0.92
C SER A 185 11.52 -16.27 -0.16
N ALA A 186 10.40 -15.77 -0.69
CA ALA A 186 9.11 -15.87 -0.03
C ALA A 186 8.67 -17.33 0.16
N ASP A 187 8.11 -17.62 1.33
CA ASP A 187 7.39 -18.86 1.61
C ASP A 187 5.96 -18.76 1.05
N ILE A 188 5.34 -17.58 1.15
CA ILE A 188 4.02 -17.26 0.60
C ILE A 188 4.09 -15.95 -0.19
N ILE A 189 3.47 -15.95 -1.37
CA ILE A 189 3.30 -14.75 -2.21
C ILE A 189 1.81 -14.43 -2.23
N VAL A 190 1.43 -13.26 -1.71
CA VAL A 190 0.03 -12.80 -1.72
C VAL A 190 -0.22 -11.97 -2.97
N THR A 191 -1.25 -12.35 -3.73
CA THR A 191 -1.74 -11.62 -4.90
C THR A 191 -3.19 -11.22 -4.68
N SER A 192 -3.61 -10.07 -5.23
CA SER A 192 -4.98 -9.58 -5.05
C SER A 192 -5.99 -10.28 -5.93
N THR A 193 -5.55 -10.80 -7.09
CA THR A 193 -6.40 -11.47 -8.07
C THR A 193 -5.65 -12.59 -8.78
N GLN A 194 -6.40 -13.55 -9.31
CA GLN A 194 -5.85 -14.59 -10.20
C GLN A 194 -5.18 -13.97 -11.43
N GLN A 195 -5.77 -12.91 -12.00
CA GLN A 195 -5.20 -12.21 -13.14
C GLN A 195 -3.82 -11.61 -12.81
N GLU A 196 -3.66 -11.01 -11.63
CA GLU A 196 -2.37 -10.48 -11.19
C GLU A 196 -1.31 -11.59 -11.13
N SER A 197 -1.64 -12.72 -10.53
CA SER A 197 -0.78 -13.90 -10.46
C SER A 197 -0.34 -14.39 -11.85
N VAL A 198 -1.30 -14.59 -12.75
CA VAL A 198 -1.06 -15.20 -14.07
C VAL A 198 -0.35 -14.25 -15.05
N TYR A 199 -0.67 -12.93 -15.03
CA TYR A 199 -0.15 -12.00 -16.04
C TYR A 199 0.97 -11.08 -15.55
N GLN A 200 1.06 -10.81 -14.27
CA GLN A 200 2.06 -9.88 -13.76
C GLN A 200 3.20 -10.60 -13.05
N TYR A 201 2.88 -11.48 -12.08
CA TYR A 201 3.91 -12.23 -11.36
C TYR A 201 4.61 -13.27 -12.24
N SER A 202 3.91 -13.88 -13.18
CA SER A 202 4.48 -14.83 -14.14
C SER A 202 5.59 -14.25 -15.04
N GLN A 203 5.70 -12.93 -15.12
CA GLN A 203 6.82 -12.27 -15.82
C GLN A 203 8.16 -12.40 -15.09
N TYR A 204 8.16 -12.86 -13.83
CA TYR A 204 9.36 -13.01 -13.01
C TYR A 204 9.89 -14.43 -13.06
N TYR A 205 11.18 -14.60 -13.30
CA TYR A 205 11.83 -15.92 -13.34
C TYR A 205 11.78 -16.65 -12.00
N SER A 206 11.79 -15.90 -10.90
CA SER A 206 11.76 -16.43 -9.54
C SER A 206 10.36 -16.68 -9.01
N PHE A 207 9.31 -16.40 -9.78
CA PHE A 207 7.94 -16.65 -9.35
C PHE A 207 7.62 -18.14 -9.37
N SER A 208 7.05 -18.62 -8.27
CA SER A 208 6.54 -19.98 -8.15
C SER A 208 5.02 -19.94 -7.89
N PRO A 209 4.19 -20.41 -8.82
CA PRO A 209 2.74 -20.44 -8.64
C PRO A 209 2.28 -21.19 -7.39
N ASN A 210 3.02 -22.24 -6.99
CA ASN A 210 2.68 -23.03 -5.82
C ASN A 210 2.81 -22.27 -4.48
N LYS A 211 3.54 -21.16 -4.47
CA LYS A 211 3.65 -20.27 -3.31
C LYS A 211 2.61 -19.13 -3.35
N ALA A 212 1.92 -18.95 -4.47
CA ALA A 212 0.98 -17.86 -4.66
C ALA A 212 -0.39 -18.18 -4.02
N GLN A 213 -0.87 -17.23 -3.23
CA GLN A 213 -2.18 -17.25 -2.62
C GLN A 213 -2.95 -16.01 -3.11
N VAL A 214 -4.13 -16.23 -3.71
CA VAL A 214 -5.01 -15.14 -4.12
C VAL A 214 -5.85 -14.73 -2.91
N ILE A 215 -5.55 -13.57 -2.35
CA ILE A 215 -6.25 -12.99 -1.21
C ILE A 215 -6.70 -11.58 -1.63
N PRO A 216 -7.96 -11.40 -2.05
CA PRO A 216 -8.50 -10.09 -2.41
C PRO A 216 -8.45 -9.13 -1.22
N PRO A 217 -8.29 -7.82 -1.45
CA PRO A 217 -8.41 -6.82 -0.40
C PRO A 217 -9.76 -6.93 0.31
N GLY A 218 -9.72 -6.93 1.63
CA GLY A 218 -10.93 -6.95 2.47
C GLY A 218 -11.66 -5.61 2.46
N VAL A 219 -12.90 -5.62 2.95
CA VAL A 219 -13.74 -4.44 3.16
C VAL A 219 -14.22 -4.44 4.61
N ASP A 220 -14.13 -3.29 5.25
CA ASP A 220 -14.72 -3.09 6.58
C ASP A 220 -16.23 -2.94 6.45
N HIS A 221 -16.97 -3.98 6.82
CA HIS A 221 -18.44 -3.99 6.78
C HIS A 221 -19.09 -3.07 7.81
N LYS A 222 -18.38 -2.64 8.85
CA LYS A 222 -18.90 -1.64 9.79
C LYS A 222 -18.88 -0.24 9.16
N LYS A 223 -17.90 0.03 8.32
CA LYS A 223 -17.74 1.29 7.61
C LYS A 223 -18.51 1.31 6.29
N PHE A 224 -18.54 0.19 5.57
CA PHE A 224 -19.21 0.04 4.28
C PHE A 224 -20.35 -0.97 4.41
N HIS A 225 -21.50 -0.49 4.84
CA HIS A 225 -22.71 -1.28 5.03
C HIS A 225 -23.88 -0.72 4.20
N HIS A 226 -24.93 -1.51 4.07
CA HIS A 226 -26.15 -1.03 3.44
C HIS A 226 -26.83 0.01 4.35
N ILE A 227 -27.24 1.12 3.77
CA ILE A 227 -27.93 2.19 4.52
C ILE A 227 -29.30 1.70 4.96
N HIS A 228 -29.60 1.81 6.24
CA HIS A 228 -30.84 1.35 6.83
C HIS A 228 -31.85 2.49 7.13
N SER A 229 -31.38 3.75 7.11
CA SER A 229 -32.26 4.92 7.39
C SER A 229 -31.84 6.15 6.58
N THR A 230 -32.82 7.03 6.30
CA THR A 230 -32.57 8.32 5.65
C THR A 230 -31.78 9.29 6.54
N THR A 231 -31.71 9.05 7.84
CA THR A 231 -30.96 9.88 8.79
C THR A 231 -29.45 9.73 8.58
N GLU A 232 -28.98 8.54 8.19
CA GLU A 232 -27.55 8.27 7.91
C GLU A 232 -27.04 9.01 6.68
N THR A 233 -27.90 9.34 5.72
CA THR A 233 -27.51 10.04 4.48
C THR A 233 -27.65 11.54 4.58
N ALA A 234 -28.37 12.07 5.55
CA ALA A 234 -28.75 13.49 5.60
C ALA A 234 -27.54 14.43 5.57
N GLU A 235 -26.45 14.09 6.21
CA GLU A 235 -25.24 14.90 6.20
C GLU A 235 -24.59 14.91 4.81
N ILE A 236 -24.44 13.73 4.18
CA ILE A 236 -23.87 13.57 2.84
C ILE A 236 -24.76 14.25 1.80
N ASP A 237 -26.08 14.07 1.91
CA ASP A 237 -27.04 14.69 1.01
C ASP A 237 -26.95 16.22 1.08
N ASN A 238 -26.84 16.79 2.28
CA ASN A 238 -26.65 18.23 2.49
C ASN A 238 -25.30 18.73 1.90
N MET A 239 -24.23 17.97 2.05
CA MET A 239 -22.94 18.31 1.47
C MET A 239 -22.95 18.26 -0.07
N MET A 240 -23.70 17.32 -0.65
CA MET A 240 -23.77 17.14 -2.11
C MET A 240 -24.75 18.09 -2.79
N LYS A 241 -25.82 18.47 -2.11
CA LYS A 241 -26.92 19.29 -2.65
C LYS A 241 -26.48 20.54 -3.42
N PRO A 242 -25.48 21.33 -2.99
CA PRO A 242 -25.01 22.50 -3.74
C PRO A 242 -24.42 22.19 -5.12
N PHE A 243 -23.99 20.95 -5.36
CA PHE A 243 -23.35 20.51 -6.59
C PHE A 243 -24.31 19.81 -7.56
N LEU A 244 -25.54 19.50 -7.12
CA LEU A 244 -26.51 18.78 -7.91
C LEU A 244 -27.51 19.76 -8.55
N LYS A 245 -27.79 19.60 -9.85
CA LYS A 245 -28.83 20.40 -10.54
C LYS A 245 -30.24 19.99 -10.12
N ASP A 246 -30.42 18.70 -9.87
CA ASP A 246 -31.70 18.09 -9.51
C ASP A 246 -31.47 17.02 -8.45
N SER A 247 -31.65 17.35 -7.19
CA SER A 247 -31.41 16.44 -6.06
C SER A 247 -32.30 15.19 -6.05
N THR A 248 -33.30 15.09 -6.93
CA THR A 248 -34.14 13.90 -7.07
C THR A 248 -33.52 12.84 -7.98
N LYS A 249 -32.49 13.21 -8.74
CA LYS A 249 -31.79 12.29 -9.64
C LYS A 249 -30.55 11.68 -8.96
N PRO A 250 -30.27 10.40 -9.21
CA PRO A 250 -29.06 9.78 -8.68
C PRO A 250 -27.81 10.46 -9.24
N PRO A 251 -26.77 10.70 -8.41
CA PRO A 251 -25.51 11.26 -8.87
C PRO A 251 -24.64 10.19 -9.55
N LEU A 252 -23.88 10.60 -10.57
CA LEU A 252 -22.74 9.81 -11.07
C LEU A 252 -21.50 10.17 -10.26
N LEU A 253 -21.09 9.25 -9.39
CA LEU A 253 -19.98 9.46 -8.47
C LEU A 253 -18.71 8.79 -8.96
N THR A 254 -17.58 9.51 -8.93
CA THR A 254 -16.24 8.94 -9.04
C THR A 254 -15.36 9.44 -7.92
N ILE A 255 -14.73 8.51 -7.20
CA ILE A 255 -13.80 8.81 -6.12
C ILE A 255 -12.44 8.24 -6.49
N SER A 256 -11.51 9.09 -6.91
CA SER A 256 -10.16 8.66 -7.22
C SER A 256 -9.18 9.85 -7.24
N ARG A 257 -7.87 9.55 -7.21
CA ARG A 257 -6.86 10.57 -7.47
C ARG A 257 -7.01 11.11 -8.91
N ALA A 258 -6.91 12.43 -9.09
CA ALA A 258 -6.95 13.10 -10.40
C ALA A 258 -5.65 12.86 -11.18
N VAL A 259 -5.38 11.61 -11.58
CA VAL A 259 -4.21 11.22 -12.37
C VAL A 259 -4.63 10.59 -13.69
N ARG A 260 -3.83 10.79 -14.75
CA ARG A 260 -4.16 10.38 -16.13
C ARG A 260 -4.66 8.92 -16.24
N ARG A 261 -4.04 7.97 -15.50
CA ARG A 261 -4.40 6.55 -15.52
C ARG A 261 -5.81 6.24 -15.00
N LYS A 262 -6.44 7.18 -14.27
CA LYS A 262 -7.83 7.04 -13.77
C LYS A 262 -8.87 7.48 -14.79
N ASN A 263 -8.42 8.08 -15.87
CA ASN A 263 -9.21 8.40 -17.07
C ASN A 263 -10.52 9.15 -16.80
N ILE A 264 -10.52 10.06 -15.82
CA ILE A 264 -11.67 10.89 -15.47
C ILE A 264 -12.19 11.70 -16.67
N PRO A 265 -11.34 12.26 -17.56
CA PRO A 265 -11.82 12.97 -18.75
C PRO A 265 -12.78 12.16 -19.61
N SER A 266 -12.47 10.87 -19.86
CA SER A 266 -13.37 10.01 -20.65
C SER A 266 -14.74 9.80 -19.98
N LEU A 267 -14.79 9.76 -18.64
CA LEU A 267 -16.07 9.70 -17.92
C LEU A 267 -16.89 10.98 -18.15
N ILE A 268 -16.24 12.14 -18.03
CA ILE A 268 -16.89 13.45 -18.27
C ILE A 268 -17.39 13.57 -19.71
N GLU A 269 -16.57 13.17 -20.69
CA GLU A 269 -16.96 13.16 -22.10
C GLU A 269 -18.13 12.21 -22.38
N ALA A 270 -18.09 10.99 -21.85
CA ALA A 270 -19.16 10.02 -22.02
C ALA A 270 -20.48 10.53 -21.43
N TYR A 271 -20.43 11.14 -20.25
CA TYR A 271 -21.60 11.80 -19.66
C TYR A 271 -22.11 12.94 -20.53
N GLY A 272 -21.22 13.85 -20.95
CA GLY A 272 -21.57 15.01 -21.77
C GLY A 272 -22.20 14.66 -23.13
N ARG A 273 -21.80 13.52 -23.73
CA ARG A 273 -22.35 13.02 -25.01
C ARG A 273 -23.66 12.26 -24.86
N SER A 274 -24.05 11.82 -23.67
CA SER A 274 -25.21 10.97 -23.45
C SER A 274 -26.44 11.75 -22.96
N GLU A 275 -27.36 12.09 -23.84
CA GLU A 275 -28.64 12.73 -23.46
C GLU A 275 -29.44 11.82 -22.49
N LYS A 276 -29.31 10.51 -22.61
CA LYS A 276 -29.97 9.56 -21.71
C LYS A 276 -29.42 9.68 -20.28
N LEU A 277 -28.11 9.78 -20.10
CA LEU A 277 -27.50 9.94 -18.79
C LEU A 277 -27.86 11.29 -18.18
N LYS A 278 -27.70 12.39 -18.94
CA LYS A 278 -28.04 13.75 -18.48
C LYS A 278 -29.50 13.90 -18.03
N ARG A 279 -30.43 13.14 -18.65
CA ARG A 279 -31.83 13.13 -18.21
C ARG A 279 -32.07 12.33 -16.94
N LYS A 280 -31.31 11.26 -16.69
CA LYS A 280 -31.55 10.30 -15.60
C LYS A 280 -30.69 10.52 -14.37
N THR A 281 -29.58 11.25 -14.48
CA THR A 281 -28.58 11.41 -13.42
C THR A 281 -28.11 12.86 -13.33
N ASN A 282 -27.41 13.18 -12.24
CA ASN A 282 -26.62 14.39 -12.09
C ASN A 282 -25.18 14.14 -12.44
#